data_28abadcfa5f689e3cd55f182364c4945
#
_entry.id   28abadcfa5f689e3cd55f182364c4945
#
_cell.length_a   1.000
_cell.length_b   1.000
_cell.length_c   1.000
_cell.angle_alpha   90.00
_cell.angle_beta   90.00
_cell.angle_gamma   90.00
#
_symmetry.space_group_name_H-M   'P 1'
#
loop_
_entity.id
_entity.type
_entity.pdbx_description
1 polymer ?
#
loop_
_entity_poly.entity_id
_entity_poly.type
_entity_poly.pdbx_seq_one_letter_code
_entity_poly.pdbx_strand_id
1 'polypeptide(L)'
;KEWIFDKNYDSWFYLKSGGTYAASQWIGSYYLKSGGYMAKKEWIYDSNYQAWFYLDENGVYVTGTRKIDGKAQQFQSNGKWIGEIPVSRGFEKGKYTKTVFLDPGHGGRDAGAVYYNTNEKDLTMLVYKKLRKELEGLGYTVLSSRDSDVFVDYVTERSRMVNKTDSDIFISIHFNATGNPASNTAGIQTYSYEADSSYPSKINQYWHNHPDRISESNRLA
;
A
#
# COMPACT_ATOMS: atom_id res chain seq x y z
N LYS A 1 26.44 -2.46 32.37
CA LYS A 1 25.36 -2.45 31.38
C LYS A 1 25.09 -3.88 30.97
N GLU A 2 23.98 -4.45 31.43
CA GLU A 2 23.67 -5.87 31.20
C GLU A 2 22.16 -6.14 31.20
N TRP A 3 21.77 -7.21 30.55
CA TRP A 3 20.41 -7.73 30.62
C TRP A 3 20.24 -8.64 31.82
N ILE A 4 19.17 -8.44 32.59
CA ILE A 4 18.84 -9.23 33.78
C ILE A 4 17.43 -9.80 33.62
N PHE A 5 17.29 -11.11 33.75
CA PHE A 5 15.98 -11.75 33.82
C PHE A 5 15.53 -11.85 35.26
N ASP A 6 14.40 -11.27 35.58
CA ASP A 6 13.79 -11.36 36.91
C ASP A 6 12.64 -12.37 36.88
N LYS A 7 12.81 -13.45 37.62
CA LYS A 7 11.83 -14.54 37.69
C LYS A 7 10.52 -14.14 38.36
N ASN A 8 10.52 -13.15 39.26
CA ASN A 8 9.31 -12.69 39.94
C ASN A 8 8.39 -11.91 38.99
N TYR A 9 8.99 -11.25 37.98
CA TYR A 9 8.28 -10.46 36.97
C TYR A 9 8.14 -11.18 35.63
N ASP A 10 8.76 -12.36 35.49
CA ASP A 10 8.86 -13.10 34.23
C ASP A 10 9.26 -12.20 33.04
N SER A 11 10.24 -11.32 33.29
CA SER A 11 10.64 -10.30 32.33
C SER A 11 12.13 -10.01 32.35
N TRP A 12 12.62 -9.55 31.19
CA TRP A 12 13.95 -8.99 31.04
C TRP A 12 13.95 -7.50 31.35
N PHE A 13 15.01 -7.06 32.00
CA PHE A 13 15.33 -5.67 32.30
C PHE A 13 16.74 -5.35 31.81
N TYR A 14 16.98 -4.10 31.47
CA TYR A 14 18.32 -3.66 31.10
C TYR A 14 18.88 -2.71 32.13
N LEU A 15 19.95 -3.14 32.83
CA LEU A 15 20.63 -2.35 33.84
C LEU A 15 21.65 -1.42 33.21
N LYS A 16 21.54 -0.12 33.47
CA LYS A 16 22.48 0.91 33.02
C LYS A 16 23.72 0.94 33.95
N SER A 17 24.80 1.59 33.48
CA SER A 17 26.07 1.74 34.25
C SER A 17 25.88 2.45 35.59
N GLY A 18 24.82 3.21 35.81
CA GLY A 18 24.49 3.90 37.06
C GLY A 18 23.60 3.10 38.02
N GLY A 19 23.39 1.80 37.79
CA GLY A 19 22.57 0.95 38.67
C GLY A 19 21.04 1.15 38.49
N THR A 20 20.60 1.95 37.52
CA THR A 20 19.18 2.16 37.22
C THR A 20 18.77 1.33 36.02
N TYR A 21 17.48 0.95 35.95
CA TYR A 21 16.93 0.28 34.78
C TYR A 21 16.69 1.23 33.62
N ALA A 22 16.81 0.72 32.41
CA ALA A 22 16.29 1.39 31.24
C ALA A 22 14.75 1.34 31.26
N ALA A 23 14.09 2.44 30.97
CA ALA A 23 12.65 2.52 30.87
C ALA A 23 12.24 3.50 29.76
N SER A 24 11.12 3.23 29.11
CA SER A 24 10.57 4.02 28.00
C SER A 24 11.60 4.33 26.91
N GLN A 25 12.39 3.33 26.53
CA GLN A 25 13.46 3.51 25.53
C GLN A 25 13.86 2.21 24.83
N TRP A 26 14.48 2.38 23.68
CA TRP A 26 15.08 1.29 22.92
C TRP A 26 16.48 0.95 23.44
N ILE A 27 16.79 -0.35 23.49
CA ILE A 27 18.13 -0.90 23.69
C ILE A 27 18.40 -1.84 22.51
N GLY A 28 19.06 -1.33 21.48
CA GLY A 28 19.18 -2.04 20.21
C GLY A 28 17.79 -2.28 19.59
N SER A 29 17.45 -3.54 19.36
CA SER A 29 16.16 -3.95 18.78
C SER A 29 15.04 -4.20 19.80
N TYR A 30 15.29 -3.94 21.08
CA TYR A 30 14.38 -4.21 22.18
C TYR A 30 13.83 -2.92 22.77
N TYR A 31 12.57 -2.92 23.17
CA TYR A 31 11.96 -1.77 23.83
C TYR A 31 11.67 -2.08 25.31
N LEU A 32 12.12 -1.20 26.21
CA LEU A 32 11.82 -1.25 27.64
C LEU A 32 10.65 -0.31 27.93
N LYS A 33 9.56 -0.85 28.47
CA LYS A 33 8.36 -0.09 28.86
C LYS A 33 8.64 0.84 30.05
N SER A 34 7.68 1.67 30.43
CA SER A 34 7.84 2.64 31.52
C SER A 34 8.21 2.01 32.86
N GLY A 35 7.79 0.78 33.11
CA GLY A 35 8.19 -0.01 34.28
C GLY A 35 9.53 -0.75 34.16
N GLY A 36 10.28 -0.56 33.07
CA GLY A 36 11.54 -1.24 32.78
C GLY A 36 11.40 -2.63 32.17
N TYR A 37 10.19 -3.15 32.01
CA TYR A 37 9.94 -4.47 31.42
C TYR A 37 10.22 -4.45 29.93
N MET A 38 10.88 -5.49 29.42
CA MET A 38 11.05 -5.71 28.00
C MET A 38 9.68 -5.99 27.35
N ALA A 39 9.34 -5.23 26.33
CA ALA A 39 8.16 -5.46 25.53
C ALA A 39 8.34 -6.75 24.69
N LYS A 40 7.34 -7.63 24.68
CA LYS A 40 7.32 -8.83 23.85
C LYS A 40 5.88 -9.15 23.41
N LYS A 41 5.72 -9.57 22.16
CA LYS A 41 4.43 -9.96 21.58
C LYS A 41 3.35 -8.87 21.72
N GLU A 42 3.76 -7.62 21.54
CA GLU A 42 2.88 -6.47 21.74
C GLU A 42 3.24 -5.30 20.80
N TRP A 43 2.27 -4.42 20.60
CA TRP A 43 2.45 -3.16 19.86
C TRP A 43 2.96 -2.07 20.78
N ILE A 44 3.95 -1.31 20.32
CA ILE A 44 4.49 -0.14 21.00
C ILE A 44 4.38 1.08 20.08
N TYR A 45 3.75 2.13 20.58
CA TYR A 45 3.83 3.44 19.94
C TYR A 45 4.98 4.24 20.56
N ASP A 46 5.93 4.65 19.73
CA ASP A 46 7.02 5.50 20.17
C ASP A 46 6.81 6.91 19.64
N SER A 47 6.62 7.87 20.57
CA SER A 47 6.36 9.27 20.26
C SER A 47 7.55 10.00 19.62
N ASN A 48 8.79 9.57 19.92
CA ASN A 48 9.99 10.15 19.32
C ASN A 48 10.10 9.80 17.83
N TYR A 49 9.67 8.60 17.48
CA TYR A 49 9.65 8.14 16.09
C TYR A 49 8.31 8.43 15.40
N GLN A 50 7.28 8.85 16.15
CA GLN A 50 5.90 9.03 15.68
C GLN A 50 5.41 7.81 14.90
N ALA A 51 5.68 6.62 15.42
CA ALA A 51 5.41 5.37 14.71
C ALA A 51 5.09 4.22 15.66
N TRP A 52 4.31 3.26 15.15
CA TRP A 52 4.08 1.99 15.79
C TRP A 52 5.16 0.99 15.42
N PHE A 53 5.47 0.12 16.37
CA PHE A 53 6.36 -1.03 16.25
C PHE A 53 5.66 -2.26 16.85
N TYR A 54 5.97 -3.43 16.35
CA TYR A 54 5.56 -4.68 16.98
C TYR A 54 6.79 -5.47 17.43
N LEU A 55 6.80 -5.87 18.70
CA LEU A 55 7.85 -6.72 19.26
C LEU A 55 7.38 -8.17 19.18
N ASP A 56 8.22 -9.05 18.68
CA ASP A 56 7.93 -10.48 18.60
C ASP A 56 7.98 -11.18 19.98
N GLU A 57 7.85 -12.48 20.00
CA GLU A 57 7.94 -13.29 21.22
C GLU A 57 9.31 -13.24 21.91
N ASN A 58 10.36 -12.88 21.17
CA ASN A 58 11.71 -12.69 21.68
C ASN A 58 11.98 -11.22 22.09
N GLY A 59 11.01 -10.33 21.93
CA GLY A 59 11.12 -8.92 22.25
C GLY A 59 11.83 -8.08 21.18
N VAL A 60 12.10 -8.64 20.00
CA VAL A 60 12.74 -7.95 18.89
C VAL A 60 11.69 -7.29 18.01
N TYR A 61 11.91 -6.02 17.60
CA TYR A 61 11.00 -5.41 16.64
C TYR A 61 11.02 -6.16 15.30
N VAL A 62 9.84 -6.33 14.72
CA VAL A 62 9.68 -7.03 13.44
C VAL A 62 9.89 -6.09 12.26
N THR A 63 10.29 -6.66 11.11
CA THR A 63 10.48 -5.95 9.84
C THR A 63 9.84 -6.72 8.69
N GLY A 64 9.59 -6.04 7.57
CA GLY A 64 8.97 -6.66 6.40
C GLY A 64 7.51 -7.03 6.67
N THR A 65 7.03 -8.08 6.02
CA THR A 65 5.65 -8.56 6.22
C THR A 65 5.57 -9.57 7.34
N ARG A 66 4.63 -9.36 8.27
CA ARG A 66 4.36 -10.28 9.39
C ARG A 66 2.85 -10.49 9.57
N LYS A 67 2.48 -11.71 9.91
CA LYS A 67 1.10 -12.02 10.30
C LYS A 67 0.96 -11.81 11.81
N ILE A 68 0.15 -10.83 12.22
CA ILE A 68 -0.13 -10.47 13.62
C ILE A 68 -1.64 -10.47 13.78
N ASP A 69 -2.14 -11.21 14.76
CA ASP A 69 -3.57 -11.37 15.05
C ASP A 69 -4.41 -11.75 13.82
N GLY A 70 -3.86 -12.67 13.02
CA GLY A 70 -4.52 -13.16 11.80
C GLY A 70 -4.41 -12.23 10.59
N LYS A 71 -3.91 -11.01 10.75
CA LYS A 71 -3.80 -10.00 9.71
C LYS A 71 -2.36 -9.80 9.25
N ALA A 72 -2.16 -9.60 7.95
CA ALA A 72 -0.84 -9.28 7.41
C ALA A 72 -0.52 -7.80 7.69
N GLN A 73 0.63 -7.56 8.32
CA GLN A 73 1.12 -6.24 8.68
C GLN A 73 2.44 -5.96 7.95
N GLN A 74 2.63 -4.73 7.52
CA GLN A 74 3.83 -4.28 6.82
C GLN A 74 4.67 -3.37 7.72
N PHE A 75 5.98 -3.64 7.78
CA PHE A 75 6.95 -2.87 8.53
C PHE A 75 8.13 -2.46 7.64
N GLN A 76 8.70 -1.31 7.90
CA GLN A 76 9.96 -0.87 7.31
C GLN A 76 11.14 -1.71 7.81
N SER A 77 12.31 -1.58 7.18
CA SER A 77 13.53 -2.24 7.62
C SER A 77 14.01 -1.79 9.00
N ASN A 78 13.59 -0.61 9.45
CA ASN A 78 13.86 -0.08 10.79
C ASN A 78 12.76 -0.40 11.82
N GLY A 79 11.81 -1.28 11.47
CA GLY A 79 10.74 -1.74 12.35
C GLY A 79 9.50 -0.83 12.40
N LYS A 80 9.49 0.34 11.77
CA LYS A 80 8.30 1.20 11.76
C LYS A 80 7.16 0.53 10.99
N TRP A 81 5.99 0.49 11.61
CA TRP A 81 4.79 0.00 10.97
C TRP A 81 4.32 0.92 9.84
N ILE A 82 4.02 0.35 8.69
CA ILE A 82 3.52 1.06 7.52
C ILE A 82 1.99 1.00 7.47
N GLY A 83 1.42 -0.14 7.85
CA GLY A 83 -0.01 -0.39 7.81
C GLY A 83 -0.37 -1.87 7.78
N GLU A 84 -1.64 -2.15 7.98
CA GLU A 84 -2.20 -3.47 7.67
C GLU A 84 -2.17 -3.65 6.15
N ILE A 85 -1.64 -4.79 5.72
CA ILE A 85 -1.83 -5.20 4.32
C ILE A 85 -3.28 -5.66 4.25
N PRO A 86 -4.14 -4.96 3.51
CA PRO A 86 -5.50 -5.46 3.33
C PRO A 86 -5.38 -6.89 2.81
N VAL A 87 -6.06 -7.82 3.45
CA VAL A 87 -6.31 -9.11 2.82
C VAL A 87 -7.22 -8.79 1.64
N SER A 88 -6.61 -8.46 0.50
CA SER A 88 -7.35 -8.71 -0.73
C SER A 88 -7.63 -10.20 -0.65
N ARG A 89 -8.87 -10.59 -0.67
CA ARG A 89 -9.24 -12.01 -0.81
C ARG A 89 -8.40 -12.48 -1.96
N GLY A 90 -7.48 -13.41 -1.69
CA GLY A 90 -6.39 -13.73 -2.61
C GLY A 90 -6.98 -13.92 -3.99
N PHE A 91 -6.28 -13.42 -5.01
CA PHE A 91 -6.65 -13.71 -6.40
C PHE A 91 -6.77 -15.23 -6.53
N GLU A 92 -8.01 -15.73 -6.49
CA GLU A 92 -8.32 -17.11 -6.79
C GLU A 92 -8.71 -17.15 -8.26
N LYS A 93 -7.83 -17.70 -9.10
CA LYS A 93 -8.08 -17.86 -10.54
C LYS A 93 -9.47 -18.46 -10.76
N GLY A 94 -10.30 -17.75 -11.53
CA GLY A 94 -11.66 -18.19 -11.86
C GLY A 94 -12.73 -17.81 -10.84
N LYS A 95 -12.39 -17.09 -9.76
CA LYS A 95 -13.34 -16.62 -8.77
C LYS A 95 -13.49 -15.10 -8.85
N TYR A 96 -14.36 -14.68 -9.72
CA TYR A 96 -14.61 -13.27 -10.02
C TYR A 96 -15.82 -12.73 -9.26
N THR A 97 -15.68 -11.53 -8.71
CA THR A 97 -16.76 -10.78 -8.04
C THR A 97 -17.58 -9.97 -9.03
N LYS A 98 -17.18 -9.92 -10.31
CA LYS A 98 -17.68 -9.00 -11.34
C LYS A 98 -17.55 -7.54 -10.93
N THR A 99 -16.46 -7.20 -10.27
CA THR A 99 -16.17 -5.84 -9.82
C THR A 99 -14.99 -5.28 -10.58
N VAL A 100 -15.19 -4.11 -11.19
CA VAL A 100 -14.15 -3.35 -11.90
C VAL A 100 -13.89 -2.06 -11.15
N PHE A 101 -12.62 -1.76 -10.90
CA PHE A 101 -12.20 -0.47 -10.35
C PHE A 101 -11.65 0.41 -11.48
N LEU A 102 -12.31 1.52 -11.75
CA LEU A 102 -11.88 2.50 -12.73
C LEU A 102 -11.17 3.66 -12.05
N ASP A 103 -10.03 4.07 -12.61
CA ASP A 103 -9.25 5.19 -12.12
C ASP A 103 -9.11 6.26 -13.20
N PRO A 104 -10.07 7.20 -13.30
CA PRO A 104 -9.90 8.34 -14.19
C PRO A 104 -8.77 9.23 -13.68
N GLY A 105 -7.67 9.29 -14.43
CA GLY A 105 -6.45 10.01 -14.05
C GLY A 105 -6.69 11.50 -13.81
N HIS A 106 -5.80 12.13 -13.03
CA HIS A 106 -5.85 13.55 -12.67
C HIS A 106 -7.12 13.95 -11.89
N GLY A 107 -7.48 15.25 -11.89
CA GLY A 107 -8.68 15.78 -11.24
C GLY A 107 -8.40 16.94 -10.29
N GLY A 108 -9.40 17.79 -10.09
CA GLY A 108 -9.29 18.99 -9.27
C GLY A 108 -8.17 19.91 -9.73
N ARG A 109 -7.19 20.14 -8.86
CA ARG A 109 -6.01 20.99 -9.15
C ARG A 109 -5.00 20.37 -10.11
N ASP A 110 -5.07 19.08 -10.35
CA ASP A 110 -4.23 18.38 -11.32
C ASP A 110 -4.96 18.26 -12.66
N ALA A 111 -4.61 19.12 -13.61
CA ALA A 111 -5.22 19.16 -14.94
C ALA A 111 -4.76 17.99 -15.84
N GLY A 112 -3.62 17.35 -15.52
CA GLY A 112 -2.93 16.45 -16.44
C GLY A 112 -2.33 17.19 -17.63
N ALA A 113 -2.20 16.54 -18.77
CA ALA A 113 -1.79 17.17 -20.00
C ALA A 113 -2.84 18.21 -20.45
N VAL A 114 -2.35 19.36 -20.88
CA VAL A 114 -3.21 20.47 -21.37
C VAL A 114 -2.87 20.74 -22.83
N TYR A 115 -3.87 20.68 -23.68
CA TYR A 115 -3.72 20.98 -25.10
C TYR A 115 -4.88 21.86 -25.58
N TYR A 116 -4.56 23.06 -26.06
CA TYR A 116 -5.51 24.15 -26.30
C TYR A 116 -6.36 24.37 -25.00
N ASN A 117 -7.68 24.30 -25.12
CA ASN A 117 -8.62 24.49 -24.00
C ASN A 117 -9.12 23.16 -23.43
N THR A 118 -8.38 22.07 -23.62
CA THR A 118 -8.77 20.73 -23.15
C THR A 118 -7.78 20.24 -22.11
N ASN A 119 -8.27 19.83 -20.97
CA ASN A 119 -7.46 19.21 -19.92
C ASN A 119 -7.63 17.69 -19.97
N GLU A 120 -6.58 16.96 -19.69
CA GLU A 120 -6.62 15.50 -19.61
C GLU A 120 -7.66 15.00 -18.60
N LYS A 121 -7.75 15.64 -17.43
CA LYS A 121 -8.71 15.29 -16.38
C LYS A 121 -10.17 15.26 -16.85
N ASP A 122 -10.54 16.11 -17.82
CA ASP A 122 -11.89 16.20 -18.35
C ASP A 122 -12.15 15.05 -19.33
N LEU A 123 -11.14 14.71 -20.15
CA LEU A 123 -11.19 13.57 -21.07
C LEU A 123 -11.25 12.24 -20.32
N THR A 124 -10.42 12.05 -19.31
CA THR A 124 -10.44 10.83 -18.48
C THR A 124 -11.79 10.65 -17.80
N MET A 125 -12.40 11.73 -17.30
CA MET A 125 -13.74 11.70 -16.72
C MET A 125 -14.83 11.37 -17.76
N LEU A 126 -14.70 11.87 -18.98
CA LEU A 126 -15.64 11.57 -20.06
C LEU A 126 -15.61 10.07 -20.41
N VAL A 127 -14.42 9.50 -20.58
CA VAL A 127 -14.25 8.07 -20.87
C VAL A 127 -14.75 7.22 -19.70
N TYR A 128 -14.38 7.59 -18.45
CA TYR A 128 -14.85 6.92 -17.26
C TYR A 128 -16.38 6.81 -17.22
N LYS A 129 -17.10 7.92 -17.42
CA LYS A 129 -18.56 7.92 -17.36
C LYS A 129 -19.20 7.01 -18.43
N LYS A 130 -18.63 6.98 -19.63
CA LYS A 130 -19.10 6.09 -20.70
C LYS A 130 -18.81 4.63 -20.37
N LEU A 131 -17.57 4.33 -19.98
CA LEU A 131 -17.15 2.96 -19.64
C LEU A 131 -17.92 2.40 -18.45
N ARG A 132 -18.12 3.21 -17.42
CA ARG A 132 -18.94 2.85 -16.26
C ARG A 132 -20.34 2.43 -16.69
N LYS A 133 -21.01 3.23 -17.49
CA LYS A 133 -22.37 2.94 -17.97
C LYS A 133 -22.44 1.62 -18.75
N GLU A 134 -21.47 1.35 -19.61
CA GLU A 134 -21.40 0.10 -20.37
C GLU A 134 -21.17 -1.10 -19.48
N LEU A 135 -20.21 -1.01 -18.53
CA LEU A 135 -19.92 -2.10 -17.61
C LEU A 135 -21.10 -2.39 -16.66
N GLU A 136 -21.73 -1.36 -16.10
CA GLU A 136 -22.94 -1.52 -15.29
C GLU A 136 -24.09 -2.15 -16.09
N GLY A 137 -24.25 -1.77 -17.38
CA GLY A 137 -25.21 -2.38 -18.29
C GLY A 137 -24.95 -3.88 -18.58
N LEU A 138 -23.69 -4.30 -18.47
CA LEU A 138 -23.27 -5.71 -18.58
C LEU A 138 -23.34 -6.48 -17.25
N GLY A 139 -23.80 -5.83 -16.18
CA GLY A 139 -23.96 -6.45 -14.86
C GLY A 139 -22.69 -6.47 -14.00
N TYR A 140 -21.72 -5.62 -14.29
CA TYR A 140 -20.56 -5.42 -13.44
C TYR A 140 -20.84 -4.38 -12.35
N THR A 141 -20.25 -4.57 -11.19
CA THR A 141 -20.12 -3.53 -10.16
C THR A 141 -18.95 -2.64 -10.52
N VAL A 142 -19.15 -1.33 -10.61
CA VAL A 142 -18.09 -0.38 -10.94
C VAL A 142 -17.77 0.50 -9.74
N LEU A 143 -16.53 0.43 -9.28
CA LEU A 143 -15.94 1.32 -8.27
C LEU A 143 -15.00 2.31 -8.97
N SER A 144 -14.68 3.41 -8.30
CA SER A 144 -13.76 4.40 -8.90
C SER A 144 -12.96 5.16 -7.86
N SER A 145 -11.81 5.70 -8.31
CA SER A 145 -10.98 6.61 -7.51
C SER A 145 -11.65 7.99 -7.36
N ARG A 146 -12.40 8.42 -8.36
CA ARG A 146 -13.21 9.66 -8.35
C ARG A 146 -14.37 9.54 -9.33
N ASP A 147 -15.43 10.25 -9.06
CA ASP A 147 -16.64 10.35 -9.92
C ASP A 147 -16.99 11.80 -10.30
N SER A 148 -16.18 12.74 -9.82
CA SER A 148 -16.31 14.16 -10.05
C SER A 148 -14.93 14.81 -10.25
N ASP A 149 -14.88 16.14 -10.46
CA ASP A 149 -13.63 16.87 -10.62
C ASP A 149 -12.98 17.17 -9.24
N VAL A 150 -12.50 16.11 -8.58
CA VAL A 150 -11.77 16.19 -7.32
C VAL A 150 -10.33 15.68 -7.51
N PHE A 151 -9.41 16.23 -6.72
CA PHE A 151 -8.04 15.76 -6.68
C PHE A 151 -7.94 14.49 -5.82
N VAL A 152 -7.35 13.45 -6.38
CA VAL A 152 -6.96 12.23 -5.66
C VAL A 152 -5.47 12.01 -5.88
N ASP A 153 -4.70 11.97 -4.80
CA ASP A 153 -3.25 11.85 -4.87
C ASP A 153 -2.83 10.53 -5.51
N TYR A 154 -2.03 10.62 -6.58
CA TYR A 154 -1.63 9.45 -7.37
C TYR A 154 -0.58 8.58 -6.66
N VAL A 155 0.20 9.14 -5.74
CA VAL A 155 1.25 8.42 -4.99
C VAL A 155 0.67 7.67 -3.80
N THR A 156 -0.23 8.33 -3.06
CA THR A 156 -0.62 7.87 -1.73
C THR A 156 -2.04 7.32 -1.65
N GLU A 157 -2.94 7.74 -2.53
CA GLU A 157 -4.37 7.44 -2.38
C GLU A 157 -4.92 6.43 -3.40
N ARG A 158 -4.67 6.61 -4.71
CA ARG A 158 -5.28 5.77 -5.76
C ARG A 158 -5.06 4.29 -5.56
N SER A 159 -3.81 3.88 -5.36
CA SER A 159 -3.46 2.48 -5.09
C SER A 159 -4.06 1.95 -3.78
N ARG A 160 -4.18 2.81 -2.76
CA ARG A 160 -4.82 2.44 -1.49
C ARG A 160 -6.31 2.22 -1.63
N MET A 161 -6.98 3.03 -2.47
CA MET A 161 -8.42 2.90 -2.70
C MET A 161 -8.73 1.55 -3.34
N VAL A 162 -8.06 1.20 -4.43
CA VAL A 162 -8.30 -0.09 -5.10
C VAL A 162 -7.91 -1.28 -4.23
N ASN A 163 -6.81 -1.19 -3.48
CA ASN A 163 -6.35 -2.27 -2.60
C ASN A 163 -7.27 -2.54 -1.40
N LYS A 164 -8.23 -1.66 -1.12
CA LYS A 164 -9.26 -1.86 -0.10
C LYS A 164 -10.53 -2.54 -0.64
N THR A 165 -10.56 -2.83 -1.92
CA THR A 165 -11.71 -3.42 -2.60
C THR A 165 -11.43 -4.87 -3.03
N ASP A 166 -12.48 -5.62 -3.28
CA ASP A 166 -12.41 -6.96 -3.89
C ASP A 166 -12.52 -6.89 -5.43
N SER A 167 -12.01 -5.82 -6.04
CA SER A 167 -12.09 -5.64 -7.48
C SER A 167 -11.26 -6.67 -8.23
N ASP A 168 -11.84 -7.28 -9.24
CA ASP A 168 -11.18 -8.25 -10.11
C ASP A 168 -10.20 -7.57 -11.08
N ILE A 169 -10.56 -6.36 -11.52
CA ILE A 169 -9.83 -5.60 -12.52
C ILE A 169 -9.67 -4.15 -12.04
N PHE A 170 -8.47 -3.61 -12.24
CA PHE A 170 -8.16 -2.20 -12.09
C PHE A 170 -7.78 -1.62 -13.45
N ILE A 171 -8.43 -0.54 -13.85
CA ILE A 171 -8.16 0.17 -15.11
C ILE A 171 -7.91 1.64 -14.81
N SER A 172 -6.68 2.11 -15.03
CA SER A 172 -6.36 3.54 -14.99
C SER A 172 -6.45 4.13 -16.40
N ILE A 173 -7.09 5.29 -16.51
CA ILE A 173 -7.43 5.95 -17.76
C ILE A 173 -6.66 7.25 -17.84
N HIS A 174 -5.79 7.37 -18.84
CA HIS A 174 -4.98 8.55 -19.12
C HIS A 174 -4.97 8.90 -20.60
N PHE A 175 -4.57 10.14 -20.91
CA PHE A 175 -4.33 10.61 -22.26
C PHE A 175 -2.91 11.19 -22.33
N ASN A 176 -2.01 10.47 -22.99
CA ASN A 176 -0.64 10.92 -23.14
C ASN A 176 -0.53 12.12 -24.08
N ALA A 177 0.43 13.00 -23.79
CA ALA A 177 0.82 14.08 -24.69
C ALA A 177 2.32 13.99 -24.99
N THR A 178 2.70 14.28 -26.23
CA THR A 178 4.11 14.25 -26.65
C THR A 178 4.88 15.51 -26.23
N GLY A 179 4.19 16.55 -25.77
CA GLY A 179 4.77 17.87 -25.52
C GLY A 179 5.21 18.62 -26.78
N ASN A 180 5.08 18.00 -27.96
CA ASN A 180 5.40 18.61 -29.26
C ASN A 180 4.12 18.83 -30.05
N PRO A 181 3.67 20.07 -30.25
CA PRO A 181 2.45 20.39 -31.01
C PRO A 181 2.51 19.99 -32.47
N ALA A 182 3.69 19.76 -33.03
CA ALA A 182 3.87 19.29 -34.42
C ALA A 182 3.92 17.76 -34.53
N SER A 183 3.74 17.01 -33.41
CA SER A 183 3.74 15.56 -33.45
C SER A 183 2.48 15.00 -34.11
N ASN A 184 2.66 14.07 -35.02
CA ASN A 184 1.59 13.27 -35.61
C ASN A 184 1.43 11.91 -34.87
N THR A 185 2.02 11.76 -33.72
CA THR A 185 1.89 10.53 -32.92
C THR A 185 0.46 10.38 -32.41
N ALA A 186 -0.16 9.26 -32.75
CA ALA A 186 -1.50 8.92 -32.32
C ALA A 186 -1.59 7.41 -32.07
N GLY A 187 -2.51 6.98 -31.24
CA GLY A 187 -2.75 5.58 -30.96
C GLY A 187 -3.25 5.34 -29.55
N ILE A 188 -3.55 4.08 -29.26
CA ILE A 188 -3.91 3.61 -27.93
C ILE A 188 -2.72 2.81 -27.40
N GLN A 189 -2.33 3.10 -26.16
CA GLN A 189 -1.29 2.35 -25.46
C GLN A 189 -1.92 1.68 -24.24
N THR A 190 -1.65 0.40 -24.06
CA THR A 190 -2.04 -0.36 -22.88
C THR A 190 -0.79 -0.78 -22.15
N TYR A 191 -0.77 -0.56 -20.84
CA TYR A 191 0.33 -0.96 -19.98
C TYR A 191 -0.19 -2.03 -19.03
N SER A 192 0.46 -3.20 -19.02
CA SER A 192 0.28 -4.21 -18.01
C SER A 192 1.46 -4.21 -17.06
N TYR A 193 1.22 -4.66 -15.84
CA TYR A 193 2.30 -4.82 -14.89
C TYR A 193 3.07 -6.12 -15.18
N GLU A 194 4.36 -6.00 -15.37
CA GLU A 194 5.30 -7.11 -15.41
C GLU A 194 6.19 -7.08 -14.16
N ALA A 195 6.53 -8.27 -13.63
CA ALA A 195 7.45 -8.35 -12.51
C ALA A 195 8.83 -7.84 -12.94
N ASP A 196 9.28 -6.75 -12.34
CA ASP A 196 10.63 -6.23 -12.53
C ASP A 196 11.47 -6.55 -11.29
N SER A 197 12.46 -7.44 -11.47
CA SER A 197 13.38 -7.82 -10.40
C SER A 197 14.32 -6.68 -9.99
N SER A 198 14.49 -5.67 -10.84
CA SER A 198 15.31 -4.46 -10.55
C SER A 198 14.53 -3.44 -9.73
N TYR A 199 13.21 -3.53 -9.68
CA TYR A 199 12.34 -2.66 -8.89
C TYR A 199 11.78 -3.43 -7.69
N PRO A 200 12.56 -3.58 -6.59
CA PRO A 200 12.02 -4.19 -5.40
C PRO A 200 10.91 -3.28 -4.86
N SER A 201 9.69 -3.60 -5.18
CA SER A 201 8.54 -2.98 -4.56
C SER A 201 8.67 -3.18 -3.05
N LYS A 202 9.05 -2.13 -2.35
CA LYS A 202 9.17 -2.12 -0.89
C LYS A 202 7.82 -2.35 -0.20
N ILE A 203 6.72 -2.32 -0.97
CA ILE A 203 5.38 -2.29 -0.42
C ILE A 203 4.68 -3.63 -0.51
N ASN A 204 4.98 -4.48 -1.51
CA ASN A 204 4.25 -5.75 -1.61
C ASN A 204 4.85 -6.75 -2.61
N GLN A 205 5.99 -7.36 -2.29
CA GLN A 205 6.60 -8.40 -3.14
C GLN A 205 5.65 -9.58 -3.41
N TYR A 206 4.79 -9.92 -2.46
CA TYR A 206 3.85 -11.02 -2.61
C TYR A 206 2.83 -10.77 -3.73
N TRP A 207 2.27 -9.56 -3.79
CA TRP A 207 1.26 -9.21 -4.79
C TRP A 207 1.87 -8.84 -6.13
N HIS A 208 3.04 -8.21 -6.13
CA HIS A 208 3.74 -7.83 -7.36
C HIS A 208 4.24 -9.03 -8.17
N ASN A 209 4.65 -10.10 -7.52
CA ASN A 209 5.26 -11.25 -8.18
C ASN A 209 4.31 -12.45 -8.28
N HIS A 210 3.01 -12.27 -8.10
CA HIS A 210 2.06 -13.37 -8.23
C HIS A 210 1.88 -13.74 -9.72
N PRO A 211 2.33 -14.93 -10.18
CA PRO A 211 2.40 -15.25 -11.61
C PRO A 211 1.03 -15.25 -12.29
N ASP A 212 -0.03 -15.67 -11.60
CA ASP A 212 -1.38 -15.67 -12.16
C ASP A 212 -1.92 -14.26 -12.38
N ARG A 213 -1.63 -13.31 -11.49
CA ARG A 213 -2.02 -11.89 -11.67
C ARG A 213 -1.32 -11.25 -12.85
N ILE A 214 -0.02 -11.53 -12.99
CA ILE A 214 0.78 -11.03 -14.13
C ILE A 214 0.22 -11.58 -15.43
N SER A 215 -0.05 -12.92 -15.49
CA SER A 215 -0.63 -13.57 -16.65
C SER A 215 -1.99 -12.97 -17.03
N GLU A 216 -2.89 -12.77 -16.06
CA GLU A 216 -4.21 -12.17 -16.33
C GLU A 216 -4.12 -10.69 -16.71
N SER A 217 -3.21 -9.92 -16.12
CA SER A 217 -2.95 -8.53 -16.54
C SER A 217 -2.48 -8.46 -17.99
N ASN A 218 -1.55 -9.33 -18.39
CA ASN A 218 -1.04 -9.37 -19.76
C ASN A 218 -2.11 -9.82 -20.75
N ARG A 219 -3.03 -10.72 -20.35
CA ARG A 219 -4.15 -11.13 -21.18
C ARG A 219 -5.17 -10.01 -21.39
N LEU A 220 -5.33 -9.14 -20.43
CA LEU A 220 -6.24 -7.99 -20.48
C LEU A 220 -5.68 -6.84 -21.34
N ALA A 221 -4.35 -6.63 -21.33
CA ALA A 221 -3.65 -5.60 -22.09
C ALA A 221 -3.59 -5.91 -23.60
#